data_5aa7162ea2b7ffdb0c941d6641c780e0
#
_entry.id   5aa7162ea2b7ffdb0c941d6641c780e0
#
_cell.length_a   1.000
_cell.length_b   1.000
_cell.length_c   1.000
_cell.angle_alpha   90.00
_cell.angle_beta   90.00
_cell.angle_gamma   90.00
#
_symmetry.space_group_name_H-M   'P 1'
#
loop_
_entity.id
_entity.type
_entity.pdbx_description
1 polymer ?
#
loop_
_entity_poly.entity_id
_entity_poly.type
_entity_poly.pdbx_seq_one_letter_code
_entity_poly.pdbx_strand_id
1 'polypeptide(L)'
;MSNFDFRPGDILSWAEVSKIHKIRNGIYQRNGRLISLLTDFGRINPCYPDVHGDTPGTIIYTGYGRRGNQKLDAPNRALLDAIDSGAVVPLFNKLSVGRWEFTGLWGVRDGAYVFDETRERMVWRFTLVQSQ
;
A
#
# COMPACT_ATOMS: atom_id res chain seq x y z
N MET A 1 1.80 18.39 -6.93
CA MET A 1 2.34 18.00 -8.24
C MET A 1 3.27 16.81 -8.08
N SER A 2 3.08 15.81 -8.93
CA SER A 2 3.93 14.62 -8.90
C SER A 2 5.27 14.91 -9.56
N ASN A 3 6.37 14.46 -8.92
CA ASN A 3 7.71 14.53 -9.50
C ASN A 3 8.11 13.21 -10.17
N PHE A 4 7.12 12.32 -10.40
CA PHE A 4 7.39 11.03 -10.99
C PHE A 4 7.31 11.11 -12.50
N ASP A 5 8.33 10.55 -13.16
CA ASP A 5 8.34 10.42 -14.61
C ASP A 5 7.60 9.16 -15.08
N PHE A 6 6.97 8.44 -14.14
CA PHE A 6 6.30 7.18 -14.43
C PHE A 6 4.84 7.39 -14.79
N ARG A 7 4.32 6.50 -15.63
CA ARG A 7 2.90 6.44 -15.97
C ARG A 7 2.34 5.12 -15.48
N PRO A 8 1.06 5.09 -15.07
CA PRO A 8 0.44 3.82 -14.68
C PRO A 8 0.62 2.77 -15.77
N GLY A 9 1.09 1.58 -15.36
CA GLY A 9 1.40 0.49 -16.26
C GLY A 9 2.88 0.35 -16.58
N ASP A 10 3.71 1.36 -16.29
CA ASP A 10 5.15 1.26 -16.52
C ASP A 10 5.75 0.17 -15.64
N ILE A 11 6.69 -0.56 -16.23
CA ILE A 11 7.42 -1.63 -15.53
C ILE A 11 8.78 -1.11 -15.10
N LEU A 12 9.06 -1.25 -13.81
CA LEU A 12 10.24 -0.68 -13.17
C LEU A 12 11.09 -1.78 -12.53
N SER A 13 12.38 -1.50 -12.39
CA SER A 13 13.28 -2.32 -11.59
C SER A 13 13.15 -1.95 -10.11
N TRP A 14 13.66 -2.81 -9.23
CA TRP A 14 13.74 -2.45 -7.81
C TRP A 14 14.62 -1.23 -7.59
N ALA A 15 15.68 -1.07 -8.38
CA ALA A 15 16.55 0.11 -8.27
C ALA A 15 15.77 1.40 -8.49
N GLU A 16 14.83 1.40 -9.44
CA GLU A 16 13.97 2.56 -9.70
C GLU A 16 12.95 2.76 -8.59
N VAL A 17 12.28 1.69 -8.17
CA VAL A 17 11.28 1.76 -7.09
C VAL A 17 11.93 2.25 -5.79
N SER A 18 13.11 1.73 -5.46
CA SER A 18 13.78 2.03 -4.19
C SER A 18 14.28 3.47 -4.07
N LYS A 19 14.34 4.20 -5.16
CA LYS A 19 14.63 5.64 -5.09
C LYS A 19 13.50 6.40 -4.42
N ILE A 20 12.29 5.88 -4.50
CA ILE A 20 11.10 6.47 -3.90
C ILE A 20 10.72 5.73 -2.62
N HIS A 21 10.59 4.42 -2.71
CA HIS A 21 10.23 3.55 -1.59
C HIS A 21 11.51 2.99 -0.97
N LYS A 22 12.04 3.68 0.02
CA LYS A 22 13.43 3.49 0.47
C LYS A 22 13.61 2.40 1.51
N ILE A 23 12.56 1.60 1.78
CA ILE A 23 12.62 0.51 2.74
C ILE A 23 12.05 -0.77 2.10
N ARG A 24 12.20 -1.90 2.79
CA ARG A 24 11.68 -3.18 2.32
C ARG A 24 10.23 -3.44 2.72
N ASN A 25 9.76 -2.80 3.80
CA ASN A 25 8.37 -2.93 4.23
C ASN A 25 7.43 -2.31 3.20
N GLY A 26 6.22 -2.84 3.09
CA GLY A 26 5.25 -2.39 2.11
C GLY A 26 4.74 -0.97 2.31
N ILE A 27 4.87 -0.43 3.52
CA ILE A 27 4.40 0.92 3.85
C ILE A 27 5.59 1.77 4.23
N TYR A 28 5.92 2.77 3.39
CA TYR A 28 7.01 3.68 3.68
C TYR A 28 6.44 5.00 4.18
N GLN A 29 6.85 5.39 5.37
CA GLN A 29 6.48 6.65 5.99
C GLN A 29 7.73 7.30 6.59
N ARG A 30 7.70 8.63 6.72
CA ARG A 30 8.75 9.40 7.39
C ARG A 30 8.08 10.38 8.33
N ASN A 31 8.40 10.28 9.61
CA ASN A 31 7.86 11.16 10.65
C ASN A 31 6.32 11.20 10.65
N GLY A 32 5.70 10.03 10.43
CA GLY A 32 4.25 9.90 10.39
C GLY A 32 3.61 10.27 9.05
N ARG A 33 4.38 10.72 8.06
CA ARG A 33 3.86 11.08 6.75
C ARG A 33 4.01 9.90 5.80
N LEU A 34 2.91 9.46 5.21
CA LEU A 34 2.91 8.40 4.21
C LEU A 34 3.64 8.87 2.94
N ILE A 35 4.55 8.06 2.43
CA ILE A 35 5.37 8.39 1.25
C ILE A 35 5.03 7.50 0.06
N SER A 36 4.97 6.16 0.26
CA SER A 36 4.75 5.22 -0.84
C SER A 36 4.31 3.87 -0.29
N LEU A 37 3.74 3.04 -1.18
CA LEU A 37 3.19 1.74 -0.83
C LEU A 37 3.67 0.68 -1.82
N LEU A 38 3.87 -0.54 -1.32
CA LEU A 38 4.11 -1.72 -2.14
C LEU A 38 2.96 -2.70 -1.96
N THR A 39 2.66 -3.44 -3.01
CA THR A 39 1.72 -4.56 -2.96
C THR A 39 2.19 -5.66 -3.88
N ASP A 40 1.66 -6.87 -3.70
CA ASP A 40 1.76 -7.95 -4.67
C ASP A 40 0.39 -8.61 -4.86
N PHE A 41 -0.65 -7.99 -4.32
CA PHE A 41 -2.02 -8.50 -4.29
C PHE A 41 -2.10 -9.91 -3.67
N GLY A 42 -1.22 -10.19 -2.69
CA GLY A 42 -1.21 -11.46 -1.98
C GLY A 42 -0.62 -12.63 -2.76
N ARG A 43 -0.13 -12.42 -3.98
CA ARG A 43 0.36 -13.51 -4.84
C ARG A 43 1.69 -14.07 -4.35
N ILE A 44 2.57 -13.21 -3.85
CA ILE A 44 3.91 -13.61 -3.38
C ILE A 44 3.90 -13.74 -1.86
N ASN A 45 3.27 -12.78 -1.19
CA ASN A 45 3.20 -12.77 0.27
C ASN A 45 1.73 -12.80 0.72
N PRO A 46 1.18 -14.00 0.98
CA PRO A 46 -0.23 -14.11 1.36
C PRO A 46 -0.57 -13.55 2.75
N CYS A 47 0.43 -13.13 3.54
CA CYS A 47 0.17 -12.44 4.80
C CYS A 47 -0.55 -11.11 4.61
N TYR A 48 -0.45 -10.53 3.42
CA TYR A 48 -1.04 -9.23 3.07
C TYR A 48 -1.94 -9.41 1.86
N PRO A 49 -3.17 -9.89 2.07
CA PRO A 49 -4.08 -10.21 0.96
C PRO A 49 -4.76 -8.95 0.40
N ASP A 50 -3.99 -8.09 -0.23
CA ASP A 50 -4.54 -6.92 -0.90
C ASP A 50 -5.37 -7.35 -2.10
N VAL A 51 -6.52 -6.72 -2.30
CA VAL A 51 -7.42 -7.06 -3.41
C VAL A 51 -7.98 -5.80 -4.05
N HIS A 52 -8.39 -5.91 -5.30
CA HIS A 52 -9.14 -4.83 -5.94
C HIS A 52 -10.51 -4.69 -5.25
N GLY A 53 -10.96 -3.45 -5.08
CA GLY A 53 -12.27 -3.18 -4.52
C GLY A 53 -13.39 -3.41 -5.53
N ASP A 54 -14.63 -3.30 -5.07
CA ASP A 54 -15.82 -3.50 -5.90
C ASP A 54 -15.98 -2.41 -6.96
N THR A 55 -15.48 -1.22 -6.67
CA THR A 55 -15.56 -0.08 -7.59
C THR A 55 -14.23 0.04 -8.33
N PRO A 56 -14.24 0.32 -9.65
CA PRO A 56 -12.99 0.57 -10.38
C PRO A 56 -12.18 1.67 -9.73
N GLY A 57 -10.86 1.51 -9.73
CA GLY A 57 -9.96 2.49 -9.12
C GLY A 57 -9.91 2.42 -7.61
N THR A 58 -10.35 1.32 -7.00
CA THR A 58 -10.22 1.10 -5.55
C THR A 58 -9.44 -0.17 -5.26
N ILE A 59 -8.71 -0.16 -4.14
CA ILE A 59 -7.97 -1.30 -3.64
C ILE A 59 -8.24 -1.43 -2.14
N ILE A 60 -8.46 -2.65 -1.68
CA ILE A 60 -8.51 -2.94 -0.25
C ILE A 60 -7.11 -3.39 0.15
N TYR A 61 -6.43 -2.55 0.89
CA TYR A 61 -5.02 -2.70 1.24
C TYR A 61 -4.89 -3.18 2.68
N THR A 62 -4.10 -4.22 2.89
CA THR A 62 -3.87 -4.80 4.22
C THR A 62 -2.76 -4.03 4.92
N GLY A 63 -2.99 -3.70 6.19
CA GLY A 63 -2.02 -2.98 7.01
C GLY A 63 -0.78 -3.81 7.36
N TYR A 64 0.14 -3.17 8.05
CA TYR A 64 1.43 -3.74 8.43
C TYR A 64 1.29 -4.69 9.62
N GLY A 65 2.04 -5.78 9.57
CA GLY A 65 2.14 -6.76 10.64
C GLY A 65 1.93 -8.18 10.11
N ARG A 66 2.96 -9.01 10.16
CA ARG A 66 2.93 -10.35 9.55
C ARG A 66 2.27 -11.39 10.43
N ARG A 67 2.36 -11.25 11.73
CA ARG A 67 1.94 -12.29 12.69
C ARG A 67 1.06 -11.71 13.78
N GLY A 68 0.08 -12.50 14.20
CA GLY A 68 -0.83 -12.12 15.25
C GLY A 68 -1.67 -10.91 14.87
N ASN A 69 -2.33 -10.34 15.85
CA ASN A 69 -3.14 -9.14 15.63
C ASN A 69 -2.26 -7.96 15.26
N GLN A 70 -2.63 -7.28 14.19
CA GLN A 70 -1.91 -6.05 13.82
C GLN A 70 -2.16 -4.98 14.87
N LYS A 71 -1.24 -4.04 14.95
CA LYS A 71 -1.28 -2.95 15.94
C LYS A 71 -1.34 -1.62 15.23
N LEU A 72 -1.63 -0.56 15.99
CA LEU A 72 -1.59 0.79 15.46
C LEU A 72 -0.18 1.37 15.65
N ASP A 73 0.79 0.75 15.00
CA ASP A 73 2.17 1.22 14.99
C ASP A 73 2.38 2.24 13.86
N ALA A 74 3.61 2.73 13.71
CA ALA A 74 3.87 3.86 12.83
C ALA A 74 3.39 3.68 11.38
N PRO A 75 3.58 2.51 10.71
CA PRO A 75 3.10 2.36 9.34
C PRO A 75 1.57 2.43 9.24
N ASN A 76 0.85 1.76 10.13
CA ASN A 76 -0.62 1.75 10.11
C ASN A 76 -1.18 3.13 10.48
N ARG A 77 -0.55 3.81 11.44
CA ARG A 77 -0.95 5.16 11.81
C ARG A 77 -0.76 6.14 10.66
N ALA A 78 0.32 5.99 9.88
CA ALA A 78 0.55 6.86 8.74
C ALA A 78 -0.57 6.73 7.70
N LEU A 79 -1.07 5.51 7.49
CA LEU A 79 -2.22 5.28 6.60
C LEU A 79 -3.49 5.93 7.15
N LEU A 80 -3.76 5.79 8.45
CA LEU A 80 -4.92 6.45 9.06
C LEU A 80 -4.81 7.97 8.95
N ASP A 81 -3.65 8.52 9.23
CA ASP A 81 -3.44 9.97 9.17
C ASP A 81 -3.60 10.49 7.74
N ALA A 82 -3.27 9.67 6.74
CA ALA A 82 -3.42 10.04 5.34
C ALA A 82 -4.88 10.23 4.92
N ILE A 83 -5.83 9.64 5.63
CA ILE A 83 -7.26 9.86 5.38
C ILE A 83 -7.60 11.34 5.58
N ASP A 84 -7.14 11.92 6.68
CA ASP A 84 -7.45 13.31 7.00
C ASP A 84 -6.60 14.30 6.22
N SER A 85 -5.34 13.97 5.99
CA SER A 85 -4.43 14.86 5.28
C SER A 85 -4.69 14.92 3.79
N GLY A 86 -5.36 13.90 3.22
CA GLY A 86 -5.57 13.81 1.79
C GLY A 86 -4.31 13.47 1.01
N ALA A 87 -3.30 12.90 1.65
CA ALA A 87 -2.06 12.54 0.99
C ALA A 87 -2.31 11.55 -0.14
N VAL A 88 -1.61 11.76 -1.26
CA VAL A 88 -1.70 10.91 -2.45
C VAL A 88 -0.29 10.38 -2.71
N VAL A 89 -0.16 9.06 -2.79
CA VAL A 89 1.16 8.41 -2.84
C VAL A 89 1.22 7.35 -3.93
N PRO A 90 2.42 7.05 -4.47
CA PRO A 90 2.58 6.00 -5.45
C PRO A 90 2.41 4.62 -4.82
N LEU A 91 1.81 3.71 -5.59
CA LEU A 91 1.69 2.30 -5.24
C LEU A 91 2.38 1.48 -6.33
N PHE A 92 3.32 0.62 -5.93
CA PHE A 92 4.05 -0.26 -6.83
C PHE A 92 3.62 -1.70 -6.58
N ASN A 93 3.30 -2.42 -7.67
CA ASN A 93 2.84 -3.79 -7.62
C ASN A 93 3.95 -4.73 -8.09
N LYS A 94 4.39 -5.61 -7.21
CA LYS A 94 5.44 -6.58 -7.54
C LYS A 94 4.84 -7.68 -8.43
N LEU A 95 5.32 -7.75 -9.66
CA LEU A 95 4.90 -8.78 -10.62
C LEU A 95 5.75 -10.04 -10.49
N SER A 96 7.04 -9.86 -10.29
CA SER A 96 8.02 -10.92 -10.07
C SER A 96 9.28 -10.28 -9.51
N VAL A 97 10.29 -11.09 -9.23
CA VAL A 97 11.57 -10.55 -8.74
C VAL A 97 12.13 -9.56 -9.76
N GLY A 98 12.42 -8.35 -9.29
CA GLY A 98 12.98 -7.29 -10.13
C GLY A 98 12.01 -6.65 -11.11
N ARG A 99 10.73 -7.00 -11.07
CA ARG A 99 9.72 -6.42 -11.97
C ARG A 99 8.57 -5.85 -11.16
N TRP A 100 8.43 -4.53 -11.24
CA TRP A 100 7.41 -3.80 -10.49
C TRP A 100 6.58 -2.95 -11.45
N GLU A 101 5.29 -2.94 -11.25
CA GLU A 101 4.37 -2.10 -12.02
C GLU A 101 4.05 -0.85 -11.21
N PHE A 102 4.25 0.33 -11.80
CA PHE A 102 3.72 1.55 -11.23
C PHE A 102 2.22 1.61 -11.51
N THR A 103 1.41 1.58 -10.46
CA THR A 103 -0.06 1.54 -10.62
C THR A 103 -0.71 2.91 -10.58
N GLY A 104 0.05 3.96 -10.36
CA GLY A 104 -0.47 5.33 -10.24
C GLY A 104 -0.37 5.85 -8.83
N LEU A 105 -1.06 6.95 -8.58
CA LEU A 105 -1.12 7.62 -7.28
C LEU A 105 -2.44 7.28 -6.59
N TRP A 106 -2.38 7.06 -5.29
CA TRP A 106 -3.52 6.59 -4.51
C TRP A 106 -3.67 7.40 -3.23
N GLY A 107 -4.91 7.74 -2.90
CA GLY A 107 -5.26 8.30 -1.61
C GLY A 107 -5.88 7.25 -0.71
N VAL A 108 -5.97 7.52 0.58
CA VAL A 108 -6.59 6.63 1.56
C VAL A 108 -7.96 7.22 1.91
N ARG A 109 -9.03 6.48 1.59
CA ARG A 109 -10.40 6.94 1.86
C ARG A 109 -10.87 6.58 3.25
N ASP A 110 -10.61 5.36 3.69
CA ASP A 110 -11.00 4.91 5.02
C ASP A 110 -10.10 3.77 5.50
N GLY A 111 -10.26 3.42 6.77
CA GLY A 111 -9.55 2.31 7.38
C GLY A 111 -10.43 1.66 8.46
N ALA A 112 -10.33 0.35 8.60
CA ALA A 112 -11.06 -0.41 9.59
C ALA A 112 -10.20 -1.50 10.17
N TYR A 113 -10.38 -1.76 11.47
CA TYR A 113 -9.71 -2.86 12.16
C TYR A 113 -10.68 -4.03 12.22
N VAL A 114 -10.39 -5.09 11.49
CA VAL A 114 -11.34 -6.18 11.25
C VAL A 114 -10.70 -7.54 11.49
N PHE A 115 -11.54 -8.54 11.77
CA PHE A 115 -11.06 -9.91 11.92
C PHE A 115 -10.91 -10.59 10.56
N ASP A 116 -9.71 -11.11 10.30
CA ASP A 116 -9.42 -11.92 9.11
C ASP A 116 -9.67 -13.39 9.48
N GLU A 117 -10.78 -13.94 9.03
CA GLU A 117 -11.17 -15.31 9.36
C GLU A 117 -10.20 -16.36 8.80
N THR A 118 -9.63 -16.09 7.64
CA THR A 118 -8.72 -17.04 7.00
C THR A 118 -7.43 -17.21 7.81
N ARG A 119 -6.93 -16.13 8.38
CA ARG A 119 -5.69 -16.14 9.15
C ARG A 119 -5.91 -16.06 10.66
N GLU A 120 -7.16 -15.93 11.07
CA GLU A 120 -7.59 -15.89 12.47
C GLU A 120 -6.83 -14.84 13.27
N ARG A 121 -6.84 -13.59 12.75
CA ARG A 121 -6.21 -12.46 13.41
C ARG A 121 -6.90 -11.16 13.05
N MET A 122 -6.70 -10.14 13.88
CA MET A 122 -7.17 -8.80 13.58
C MET A 122 -6.18 -8.11 12.66
N VAL A 123 -6.70 -7.46 11.62
CA VAL A 123 -5.88 -6.73 10.65
C VAL A 123 -6.51 -5.37 10.36
N TRP A 124 -5.67 -4.43 9.94
CA TRP A 124 -6.13 -3.17 9.37
C TRP A 124 -6.43 -3.36 7.89
N ARG A 125 -7.57 -2.86 7.45
CA ARG A 125 -7.95 -2.81 6.04
C ARG A 125 -8.17 -1.35 5.66
N PHE A 126 -7.45 -0.91 4.66
CA PHE A 126 -7.55 0.47 4.17
C PHE A 126 -8.13 0.46 2.77
N THR A 127 -9.08 1.34 2.50
CA THR A 127 -9.60 1.51 1.15
C THR A 127 -8.80 2.61 0.47
N LEU A 128 -8.08 2.22 -0.58
CA LEU A 128 -7.30 3.16 -1.40
C LEU A 128 -8.13 3.54 -2.62
N VAL A 129 -8.03 4.80 -3.02
CA VAL A 129 -8.72 5.32 -4.19
C VAL A 129 -7.70 5.94 -5.13
N GLN A 130 -7.75 5.55 -6.40
CA GLN A 130 -6.82 6.06 -7.39
C GLN A 130 -7.08 7.53 -7.64
N SER A 131 -6.01 8.31 -7.60
CA SER A 131 -6.05 9.73 -7.93
C SER A 131 -5.82 9.90 -9.42
N GLN A 132 -6.50 10.85 -10.00
CA GLN A 132 -6.31 11.16 -11.41
C GLN A 132 -5.18 12.15 -11.63
#